data_e0db518dbf427189a0bfdf605affcc8e
#
_entry.id   e0db518dbf427189a0bfdf605affcc8e
#
_cell.length_a   1.000
_cell.length_b   1.000
_cell.length_c   1.000
_cell.angle_alpha   90.00
_cell.angle_beta   90.00
_cell.angle_gamma   90.00
#
_symmetry.space_group_name_H-M   'P 1'
#
loop_
_entity.id
_entity.type
_entity.pdbx_description
1 polymer ?
#
loop_
_entity_poly.entity_id
_entity_poly.type
_entity_poly.pdbx_seq_one_letter_code
_entity_poly.pdbx_strand_id
1 'polypeptide(L)'
;MSIPPFSRVAALSACLAVVLGHATAQPRVAQGDGDGGFSIDVHVEGFGDTVAYLANYFLDKQYIVDTAEVVDGRFAFAGDTLLPEGTYLVVLPPDNAFAQIHLDGDQRFSLRSTVDDLVGAMRVEGSPENELFYDYLGFLSSVRPTADSLRAVRADSLADEARRASALAELTALDERVKARQRSIIGAHPNTLTAALLRSQAELEFPDFEGTEAEVREQRYRFYKRHYFDGIDLADPRALRSPYLAQRIDDYLEKLVVPHPDSINAELDALLAAMRPAPETFKFYTSKFLNDYAASNIVGMDAVYVHLGEAYYMSGDAYWADSATVAKIAENVAKAKPLLIGQPAPDLKVSDRRGGTIDLAAVESPYTVLFFFDPECSHCKKQTPVLLDFMRDYGQRGVKAVSVCSKFAPDDGDCWAYVDSREGMDELVLNGVDPYHRSKYKVKYDIFSYPQIFVLDADKKILSKRISAEQLPDVLDRLMEMDARAAEGPGEREGR
;
A
#
# COMPACT_ATOMS: atom_id res chain seq x y z
N MET A 1 13.39 20.18 -6.72
CA MET A 1 14.15 19.70 -5.55
C MET A 1 15.05 18.59 -6.06
N SER A 2 16.33 18.87 -6.25
CA SER A 2 17.30 17.89 -6.76
C SER A 2 17.76 17.02 -5.60
N ILE A 3 17.36 15.77 -5.59
CA ILE A 3 17.89 14.75 -4.67
C ILE A 3 19.28 14.38 -5.22
N PRO A 4 20.37 14.47 -4.45
CA PRO A 4 21.70 14.13 -4.96
C PRO A 4 21.77 12.63 -5.30
N PRO A 5 22.39 12.26 -6.43
CA PRO A 5 22.35 10.91 -7.00
C PRO A 5 22.94 9.80 -6.13
N PHE A 6 23.78 10.11 -5.15
CA PHE A 6 24.48 9.11 -4.34
C PHE A 6 23.78 8.67 -3.04
N SER A 7 22.62 9.21 -2.68
CA SER A 7 21.97 8.83 -1.41
C SER A 7 21.31 7.45 -1.44
N ARG A 8 21.13 6.84 -2.61
CA ARG A 8 20.46 5.53 -2.74
C ARG A 8 21.42 4.33 -2.78
N VAL A 9 22.68 4.51 -3.12
CA VAL A 9 23.67 3.41 -3.04
C VAL A 9 24.02 3.04 -1.58
N ALA A 10 23.76 3.93 -0.62
CA ALA A 10 23.91 3.67 0.81
C ALA A 10 22.72 2.86 1.42
N ALA A 11 21.63 2.66 0.69
CA ALA A 11 20.45 1.96 1.20
C ALA A 11 20.58 0.41 1.23
N LEU A 12 21.68 -0.16 0.74
CA LEU A 12 22.02 -1.57 0.95
C LEU A 12 22.54 -1.86 2.38
N SER A 13 22.65 -0.84 3.23
CA SER A 13 23.03 -0.96 4.65
C SER A 13 21.95 -0.37 5.57
N ALA A 14 20.68 -0.49 5.25
CA ALA A 14 19.60 -0.06 6.13
C ALA A 14 19.35 -1.10 7.23
N CYS A 15 19.34 -0.63 8.47
CA CYS A 15 19.14 -1.37 9.71
C CYS A 15 18.04 -2.43 9.61
N LEU A 16 18.46 -3.69 9.71
CA LEU A 16 17.60 -4.85 9.81
C LEU A 16 17.03 -4.92 11.24
N ALA A 17 15.79 -4.55 11.43
CA ALA A 17 15.02 -4.99 12.58
C ALA A 17 14.45 -6.38 12.23
N VAL A 18 15.20 -7.44 12.54
CA VAL A 18 14.70 -8.81 12.43
C VAL A 18 13.59 -8.97 13.46
N VAL A 19 12.35 -8.95 13.01
CA VAL A 19 11.23 -9.40 13.83
C VAL A 19 11.31 -10.92 13.85
N LEU A 20 11.88 -11.47 14.91
CA LEU A 20 11.85 -12.89 15.22
C LEU A 20 10.41 -13.32 15.54
N GLY A 21 9.60 -13.50 14.51
CA GLY A 21 8.37 -14.26 14.61
C GLY A 21 8.76 -15.72 14.89
N HIS A 22 8.26 -16.29 15.99
CA HIS A 22 8.49 -17.69 16.31
C HIS A 22 7.87 -18.57 15.21
N ALA A 23 8.66 -18.89 14.19
CA ALA A 23 8.32 -19.93 13.23
C ALA A 23 8.57 -21.27 13.94
N THR A 24 7.53 -22.06 14.13
CA THR A 24 7.64 -23.45 14.55
C THR A 24 8.43 -24.17 13.46
N ALA A 25 9.64 -24.61 13.83
CA ALA A 25 10.48 -25.44 12.96
C ALA A 25 9.70 -26.68 12.51
N GLN A 26 9.55 -26.86 11.21
CA GLN A 26 9.05 -28.11 10.67
C GLN A 26 10.15 -29.17 10.81
N PRO A 27 9.82 -30.42 11.19
CA PRO A 27 10.82 -31.45 11.38
C PRO A 27 11.50 -31.82 10.05
N ARG A 28 12.83 -31.97 10.10
CA ARG A 28 13.68 -32.47 9.02
C ARG A 28 13.14 -33.76 8.44
N VAL A 29 12.93 -33.79 7.14
CA VAL A 29 12.80 -35.04 6.37
C VAL A 29 14.21 -35.48 5.90
N ALA A 30 14.47 -36.75 6.03
CA ALA A 30 15.77 -37.36 5.83
C ALA A 30 16.39 -37.14 4.45
N GLN A 31 17.73 -37.10 4.40
CA GLN A 31 18.56 -37.02 3.22
C GLN A 31 18.18 -38.09 2.18
N GLY A 32 17.79 -37.66 1.01
CA GLY A 32 17.66 -38.47 -0.18
C GLY A 32 18.70 -38.03 -1.23
N ASP A 33 19.50 -38.92 -1.73
CA ASP A 33 20.43 -38.71 -2.86
C ASP A 33 19.65 -38.52 -4.19
N GLY A 34 18.79 -37.53 -4.24
CA GLY A 34 17.98 -37.19 -5.42
C GLY A 34 18.53 -35.94 -6.12
N ASP A 35 18.60 -36.02 -7.44
CA ASP A 35 19.16 -35.03 -8.37
C ASP A 35 18.35 -33.70 -8.42
N GLY A 36 17.40 -33.45 -7.50
CA GLY A 36 16.43 -32.39 -7.54
C GLY A 36 16.40 -31.41 -6.35
N GLY A 37 17.36 -31.45 -5.41
CA GLY A 37 17.39 -30.59 -4.21
C GLY A 37 18.43 -29.47 -4.26
N PHE A 38 18.51 -28.69 -3.18
CA PHE A 38 19.51 -27.63 -3.01
C PHE A 38 20.60 -28.02 -2.03
N SER A 39 21.82 -27.44 -2.19
CA SER A 39 22.94 -27.54 -1.23
C SER A 39 23.77 -26.26 -1.30
N ILE A 40 23.83 -25.55 -0.22
CA ILE A 40 24.60 -24.31 -0.08
C ILE A 40 25.63 -24.53 1.02
N ASP A 41 26.86 -24.77 0.63
CA ASP A 41 27.99 -25.00 1.54
C ASP A 41 28.63 -23.67 1.91
N VAL A 42 28.73 -23.35 3.19
CA VAL A 42 29.24 -22.06 3.66
C VAL A 42 30.41 -22.24 4.60
N HIS A 43 31.48 -21.46 4.39
CA HIS A 43 32.60 -21.34 5.30
C HIS A 43 32.92 -19.87 5.57
N VAL A 44 32.72 -19.44 6.80
CA VAL A 44 33.06 -18.09 7.27
C VAL A 44 34.18 -18.17 8.30
N GLU A 45 35.40 -17.79 7.91
CA GLU A 45 36.56 -17.81 8.78
C GLU A 45 36.38 -16.80 9.94
N GLY A 46 36.64 -17.26 11.14
CA GLY A 46 36.48 -16.46 12.37
C GLY A 46 35.06 -16.47 12.95
N PHE A 47 34.09 -17.12 12.29
CA PHE A 47 32.76 -17.26 12.83
C PHE A 47 32.70 -18.37 13.89
N GLY A 48 32.46 -17.98 15.14
CA GLY A 48 32.52 -18.87 16.30
C GLY A 48 31.18 -19.22 16.95
N ASP A 49 30.05 -18.84 16.36
CA ASP A 49 28.72 -19.22 16.87
C ASP A 49 28.38 -20.66 16.47
N THR A 50 27.32 -21.18 17.08
CA THR A 50 26.88 -22.57 16.90
C THR A 50 25.76 -22.71 15.86
N VAL A 51 25.19 -21.60 15.40
CA VAL A 51 24.01 -21.57 14.53
C VAL A 51 24.15 -20.51 13.45
N ALA A 52 23.68 -20.82 12.24
CA ALA A 52 23.47 -19.85 11.16
C ALA A 52 22.06 -20.03 10.56
N TYR A 53 21.51 -18.99 9.99
CA TYR A 53 20.16 -19.02 9.41
C TYR A 53 20.22 -18.73 7.90
N LEU A 54 19.36 -19.44 7.16
CA LEU A 54 18.97 -19.06 5.80
C LEU A 54 17.62 -18.38 5.88
N ALA A 55 17.53 -17.14 5.42
CA ALA A 55 16.29 -16.40 5.35
C ALA A 55 16.01 -15.98 3.91
N ASN A 56 14.73 -15.84 3.54
CA ASN A 56 14.33 -15.29 2.25
C ASN A 56 13.66 -13.94 2.41
N TYR A 57 13.71 -13.12 1.38
CA TYR A 57 12.78 -12.02 1.25
C TYR A 57 11.40 -12.54 0.83
N PHE A 58 10.37 -11.98 1.42
CA PHE A 58 9.01 -12.04 0.92
C PHE A 58 8.42 -10.65 1.06
N LEU A 59 8.41 -9.91 -0.03
CA LEU A 59 8.14 -8.48 -0.07
C LEU A 59 9.17 -7.68 0.78
N ASP A 60 8.66 -6.91 1.77
CA ASP A 60 9.43 -6.09 2.70
C ASP A 60 9.93 -6.85 3.94
N LYS A 61 9.58 -8.14 4.07
CA LYS A 61 9.89 -8.96 5.25
C LYS A 61 10.88 -10.05 4.92
N GLN A 62 11.61 -10.47 5.97
CA GLN A 62 12.50 -11.62 5.90
C GLN A 62 11.95 -12.75 6.77
N TYR A 63 12.01 -13.97 6.26
CA TYR A 63 11.55 -15.19 6.94
C TYR A 63 12.66 -16.22 6.97
N ILE A 64 12.95 -16.76 8.16
CA ILE A 64 13.89 -17.89 8.29
C ILE A 64 13.26 -19.11 7.63
N VAL A 65 13.98 -19.70 6.67
CA VAL A 65 13.56 -20.89 5.93
C VAL A 65 14.34 -22.14 6.31
N ASP A 66 15.58 -21.95 6.81
CA ASP A 66 16.40 -23.06 7.31
C ASP A 66 17.37 -22.59 8.39
N THR A 67 17.89 -23.58 9.18
CA THR A 67 18.84 -23.36 10.26
C THR A 67 19.93 -24.42 10.19
N ALA A 68 21.19 -24.00 10.20
CA ALA A 68 22.33 -24.89 10.15
C ALA A 68 23.17 -24.82 11.43
N GLU A 69 23.67 -25.98 11.89
CA GLU A 69 24.68 -26.06 12.94
C GLU A 69 26.05 -25.67 12.37
N VAL A 70 26.81 -24.87 13.11
CA VAL A 70 28.12 -24.37 12.72
C VAL A 70 29.21 -25.14 13.45
N VAL A 71 30.21 -25.63 12.71
CA VAL A 71 31.41 -26.27 13.26
C VAL A 71 32.64 -25.67 12.59
N ASP A 72 33.48 -25.03 13.38
CA ASP A 72 34.70 -24.36 12.88
C ASP A 72 34.42 -23.39 11.71
N GLY A 73 33.37 -22.60 11.82
CA GLY A 73 32.94 -21.64 10.81
C GLY A 73 32.32 -22.26 9.54
N ARG A 74 32.07 -23.57 9.55
CA ARG A 74 31.53 -24.36 8.41
C ARG A 74 30.10 -24.78 8.72
N PHE A 75 29.22 -24.63 7.76
CA PHE A 75 27.84 -25.09 7.81
C PHE A 75 27.26 -25.26 6.42
N ALA A 76 26.13 -25.95 6.31
CA ALA A 76 25.46 -26.15 5.04
C ALA A 76 23.94 -26.08 5.23
N PHE A 77 23.27 -25.52 4.24
CA PHE A 77 21.82 -25.61 4.07
C PHE A 77 21.53 -26.59 2.94
N ALA A 78 20.72 -27.60 3.16
CA ALA A 78 20.41 -28.59 2.16
C ALA A 78 19.01 -29.17 2.30
N GLY A 79 18.41 -29.53 1.17
CA GLY A 79 17.08 -30.15 1.12
C GLY A 79 16.80 -30.85 -0.19
N ASP A 80 15.78 -31.72 -0.16
CA ASP A 80 15.44 -32.62 -1.29
C ASP A 80 14.63 -31.90 -2.41
N THR A 81 14.19 -30.67 -2.17
CA THR A 81 13.44 -29.86 -3.14
C THR A 81 14.06 -28.49 -3.28
N LEU A 82 14.07 -27.96 -4.49
CA LEU A 82 14.53 -26.59 -4.73
C LEU A 82 13.73 -25.58 -3.91
N LEU A 83 14.41 -24.57 -3.39
CA LEU A 83 13.79 -23.40 -2.79
C LEU A 83 13.19 -22.52 -3.90
N PRO A 84 12.12 -21.74 -3.61
CA PRO A 84 11.62 -20.75 -4.55
C PRO A 84 12.72 -19.78 -4.98
N GLU A 85 12.80 -19.46 -6.26
CA GLU A 85 13.77 -18.51 -6.78
C GLU A 85 13.58 -17.13 -6.19
N GLY A 86 14.67 -16.41 -5.93
CA GLY A 86 14.63 -15.07 -5.36
C GLY A 86 15.88 -14.71 -4.56
N THR A 87 15.76 -13.66 -3.76
CA THR A 87 16.83 -13.15 -2.90
C THR A 87 16.74 -13.76 -1.50
N TYR A 88 17.85 -14.29 -1.05
CA TYR A 88 18.03 -14.93 0.25
C TYR A 88 19.14 -14.24 1.06
N LEU A 89 19.18 -14.51 2.34
CA LEU A 89 20.18 -14.01 3.28
C LEU A 89 20.75 -15.19 4.06
N VAL A 90 22.08 -15.31 4.07
CA VAL A 90 22.80 -16.12 5.05
C VAL A 90 23.07 -15.22 6.25
N VAL A 91 22.39 -15.48 7.36
CA VAL A 91 22.41 -14.62 8.55
C VAL A 91 23.25 -15.25 9.65
N LEU A 92 24.16 -14.49 10.21
CA LEU A 92 25.14 -14.90 11.24
C LEU A 92 24.80 -14.16 12.57
N PRO A 93 24.25 -14.87 13.58
CA PRO A 93 24.09 -14.30 14.90
C PRO A 93 25.44 -14.10 15.63
N PRO A 94 25.52 -13.36 16.78
CA PRO A 94 24.40 -12.66 17.41
C PRO A 94 24.13 -11.30 16.76
N ASP A 95 25.08 -10.75 15.97
CA ASP A 95 25.01 -9.39 15.41
C ASP A 95 24.08 -9.32 14.18
N ASN A 96 23.58 -10.48 13.73
CA ASN A 96 22.76 -10.61 12.52
C ASN A 96 23.46 -10.04 11.27
N ALA A 97 24.78 -10.11 11.22
CA ALA A 97 25.51 -9.87 9.98
C ALA A 97 25.02 -10.82 8.89
N PHE A 98 24.90 -10.36 7.67
CA PHE A 98 24.35 -11.19 6.61
C PHE A 98 25.09 -11.05 5.29
N ALA A 99 25.08 -12.15 4.53
CA ALA A 99 25.46 -12.19 3.14
C ALA A 99 24.20 -12.41 2.29
N GLN A 100 23.95 -11.52 1.34
CA GLN A 100 22.85 -11.67 0.40
C GLN A 100 23.27 -12.65 -0.71
N ILE A 101 22.38 -13.56 -1.05
CA ILE A 101 22.56 -14.50 -2.16
C ILE A 101 21.30 -14.50 -3.03
N HIS A 102 21.48 -14.92 -4.27
CA HIS A 102 20.39 -15.10 -5.21
C HIS A 102 20.26 -16.58 -5.56
N LEU A 103 19.05 -17.11 -5.41
CA LEU A 103 18.73 -18.48 -5.82
C LEU A 103 17.96 -18.45 -7.14
N ASP A 104 18.48 -19.17 -8.11
CA ASP A 104 17.87 -19.45 -9.41
C ASP A 104 17.69 -20.98 -9.61
N GLY A 105 17.66 -21.45 -10.84
CA GLY A 105 17.44 -22.87 -11.15
C GLY A 105 18.53 -23.82 -10.65
N ASP A 106 19.79 -23.36 -10.51
CA ASP A 106 20.88 -24.16 -9.93
C ASP A 106 21.19 -23.66 -8.52
N GLN A 107 20.90 -24.50 -7.52
CA GLN A 107 21.00 -24.14 -6.11
C GLN A 107 22.07 -25.01 -5.38
N ARG A 108 23.12 -25.46 -6.12
CA ARG A 108 24.22 -26.24 -5.57
C ARG A 108 25.53 -25.49 -5.72
N PHE A 109 25.97 -24.81 -4.67
CA PHE A 109 27.17 -23.97 -4.71
C PHE A 109 27.81 -23.80 -3.33
N SER A 110 29.01 -23.23 -3.30
CA SER A 110 29.72 -22.92 -2.07
C SER A 110 30.04 -21.43 -1.94
N LEU A 111 30.06 -20.98 -0.68
CA LEU A 111 30.39 -19.62 -0.26
C LEU A 111 31.56 -19.67 0.72
N ARG A 112 32.57 -18.82 0.52
CA ARG A 112 33.67 -18.65 1.49
C ARG A 112 33.89 -17.19 1.77
N SER A 113 34.01 -16.81 3.04
CA SER A 113 34.27 -15.44 3.46
C SER A 113 34.92 -15.40 4.83
N THR A 114 35.08 -14.19 5.38
CA THR A 114 35.57 -13.93 6.75
C THR A 114 34.54 -13.11 7.51
N VAL A 115 34.54 -13.24 8.84
CA VAL A 115 33.61 -12.46 9.68
C VAL A 115 33.93 -10.97 9.62
N ASP A 116 35.19 -10.60 9.44
CA ASP A 116 35.63 -9.18 9.41
C ASP A 116 35.24 -8.46 8.12
N ASP A 117 35.10 -9.22 7.01
CA ASP A 117 34.71 -8.66 5.70
C ASP A 117 33.83 -9.65 4.94
N LEU A 118 32.63 -9.85 5.43
CA LEU A 118 31.69 -10.85 4.93
C LEU A 118 31.36 -10.66 3.44
N VAL A 119 31.33 -9.42 2.95
CA VAL A 119 30.96 -9.10 1.56
C VAL A 119 32.21 -8.99 0.68
N GLY A 120 33.23 -8.24 1.08
CA GLY A 120 34.41 -7.97 0.23
C GLY A 120 35.36 -9.18 0.09
N ALA A 121 35.41 -10.06 1.11
CA ALA A 121 36.18 -11.29 1.07
C ALA A 121 35.42 -12.47 0.43
N MET A 122 34.13 -12.28 0.05
CA MET A 122 33.30 -13.36 -0.47
C MET A 122 33.90 -14.01 -1.73
N ARG A 123 33.91 -15.33 -1.72
CA ARG A 123 34.23 -16.18 -2.87
C ARG A 123 33.09 -17.16 -3.08
N VAL A 124 32.58 -17.19 -4.28
CA VAL A 124 31.50 -18.09 -4.70
C VAL A 124 32.05 -19.09 -5.69
N GLU A 125 31.65 -20.33 -5.57
CA GLU A 125 31.99 -21.39 -6.53
C GLU A 125 30.73 -22.20 -6.86
N GLY A 126 30.38 -22.30 -8.14
CA GLY A 126 29.25 -23.10 -8.61
C GLY A 126 27.93 -22.36 -8.78
N SER A 127 27.90 -21.04 -8.62
CA SER A 127 26.72 -20.21 -8.90
C SER A 127 27.10 -18.99 -9.73
N PRO A 128 26.93 -19.03 -11.06
CA PRO A 128 27.21 -17.89 -11.92
C PRO A 128 26.43 -16.61 -11.54
N GLU A 129 25.21 -16.77 -11.03
CA GLU A 129 24.38 -15.67 -10.53
C GLU A 129 25.07 -14.96 -9.34
N ASN A 130 25.49 -15.73 -8.34
CA ASN A 130 26.15 -15.16 -7.14
C ASN A 130 27.60 -14.72 -7.43
N GLU A 131 28.32 -15.38 -8.34
CA GLU A 131 29.63 -14.93 -8.81
C GLU A 131 29.51 -13.52 -9.46
N LEU A 132 28.51 -13.32 -10.33
CA LEU A 132 28.22 -12.02 -10.95
C LEU A 132 27.84 -10.95 -9.91
N PHE A 133 27.01 -11.32 -8.95
CA PHE A 133 26.58 -10.41 -7.88
C PHE A 133 27.74 -9.95 -7.02
N TYR A 134 28.58 -10.86 -6.55
CA TYR A 134 29.74 -10.54 -5.71
C TYR A 134 30.89 -9.87 -6.48
N ASP A 135 31.06 -10.13 -7.77
CA ASP A 135 31.97 -9.35 -8.62
C ASP A 135 31.52 -7.89 -8.69
N TYR A 136 30.20 -7.64 -8.85
CA TYR A 136 29.67 -6.28 -8.82
C TYR A 136 29.83 -5.61 -7.45
N LEU A 137 29.58 -6.32 -6.34
CA LEU A 137 29.80 -5.78 -5.00
C LEU A 137 31.26 -5.46 -4.73
N GLY A 138 32.19 -6.34 -5.19
CA GLY A 138 33.63 -6.09 -5.14
C GLY A 138 34.06 -4.85 -5.91
N PHE A 139 33.48 -4.63 -7.10
CA PHE A 139 33.70 -3.40 -7.86
C PHE A 139 33.20 -2.17 -7.06
N LEU A 140 32.00 -2.22 -6.47
CA LEU A 140 31.48 -1.11 -5.63
C LEU A 140 32.40 -0.83 -4.41
N SER A 141 32.87 -1.88 -3.75
CA SER A 141 33.80 -1.77 -2.62
C SER A 141 35.12 -1.10 -3.03
N SER A 142 35.60 -1.35 -4.24
CA SER A 142 36.83 -0.74 -4.77
C SER A 142 36.69 0.76 -5.05
N VAL A 143 35.51 1.24 -5.41
CA VAL A 143 35.27 2.67 -5.74
C VAL A 143 34.82 3.50 -4.54
N ARG A 144 34.25 2.86 -3.51
CA ARG A 144 33.69 3.51 -2.33
C ARG A 144 34.68 4.44 -1.58
N PRO A 145 35.92 4.05 -1.28
CA PRO A 145 36.86 4.91 -0.56
C PRO A 145 37.16 6.21 -1.29
N THR A 146 37.29 6.16 -2.63
CA THR A 146 37.49 7.34 -3.46
C THR A 146 36.25 8.25 -3.41
N ALA A 147 35.05 7.68 -3.54
CA ALA A 147 33.81 8.45 -3.46
C ALA A 147 33.63 9.13 -2.12
N ASP A 148 33.96 8.44 -1.03
CA ASP A 148 33.85 8.98 0.34
C ASP A 148 34.84 10.10 0.60
N SER A 149 36.10 9.97 0.11
CA SER A 149 37.10 11.04 0.14
C SER A 149 36.66 12.29 -0.62
N LEU A 150 36.13 12.11 -1.83
CA LEU A 150 35.64 13.23 -2.66
C LEU A 150 34.40 13.92 -2.04
N ARG A 151 33.49 13.14 -1.42
CA ARG A 151 32.37 13.71 -0.67
C ARG A 151 32.82 14.52 0.52
N ALA A 152 33.85 14.06 1.25
CA ALA A 152 34.42 14.80 2.36
C ALA A 152 35.00 16.15 1.90
N VAL A 153 35.71 16.19 0.76
CA VAL A 153 36.20 17.44 0.15
C VAL A 153 35.07 18.40 -0.22
N ARG A 154 33.96 17.88 -0.76
CA ARG A 154 32.78 18.70 -1.09
C ARG A 154 32.07 19.28 0.14
N ALA A 155 32.06 18.53 1.23
CA ALA A 155 31.43 18.95 2.49
C ALA A 155 32.31 19.91 3.30
N ASP A 156 33.62 19.99 3.03
CA ASP A 156 34.56 20.85 3.73
C ASP A 156 34.28 22.33 3.39
N SER A 157 33.83 23.07 4.41
CA SER A 157 33.57 24.50 4.29
C SER A 157 34.84 25.34 4.11
N LEU A 158 36.01 24.78 4.44
CA LEU A 158 37.32 25.42 4.29
C LEU A 158 37.97 25.18 2.92
N ALA A 159 37.46 24.21 2.16
CA ALA A 159 37.93 23.95 0.79
C ALA A 159 37.56 25.12 -0.12
N ASP A 160 38.50 25.53 -0.97
CA ASP A 160 38.22 26.52 -2.00
C ASP A 160 37.23 26.01 -3.08
N GLU A 161 36.67 26.92 -3.85
CA GLU A 161 35.67 26.60 -4.87
C GLU A 161 36.24 25.70 -5.98
N ALA A 162 37.48 25.92 -6.40
CA ALA A 162 38.14 25.11 -7.42
C ALA A 162 38.29 23.65 -6.97
N ARG A 163 38.69 23.44 -5.73
CA ARG A 163 38.81 22.09 -5.15
C ARG A 163 37.48 21.37 -5.01
N ARG A 164 36.41 22.07 -4.60
CA ARG A 164 35.06 21.52 -4.57
C ARG A 164 34.52 21.19 -5.98
N ALA A 165 34.80 22.04 -6.95
CA ALA A 165 34.43 21.81 -8.36
C ALA A 165 35.16 20.59 -8.94
N SER A 166 36.47 20.43 -8.68
CA SER A 166 37.23 19.24 -9.10
C SER A 166 36.68 17.99 -8.49
N ALA A 167 36.41 17.99 -7.17
CA ALA A 167 35.80 16.83 -6.49
C ALA A 167 34.42 16.48 -7.04
N LEU A 168 33.61 17.46 -7.46
CA LEU A 168 32.32 17.22 -8.11
C LEU A 168 32.50 16.54 -9.46
N ALA A 169 33.44 17.03 -10.29
CA ALA A 169 33.72 16.45 -11.60
C ALA A 169 34.21 15.00 -11.50
N GLU A 170 35.07 14.71 -10.51
CA GLU A 170 35.57 13.36 -10.26
C GLU A 170 34.47 12.43 -9.73
N LEU A 171 33.57 12.91 -8.86
CA LEU A 171 32.39 12.17 -8.41
C LEU A 171 31.45 11.84 -9.57
N THR A 172 31.23 12.79 -10.48
CA THR A 172 30.40 12.58 -11.69
C THR A 172 31.03 11.51 -12.58
N ALA A 173 32.35 11.57 -12.80
CA ALA A 173 33.05 10.54 -13.60
C ALA A 173 32.99 9.15 -12.93
N LEU A 174 33.05 9.11 -11.61
CA LEU A 174 32.92 7.86 -10.86
C LEU A 174 31.50 7.28 -10.96
N ASP A 175 30.47 8.13 -10.87
CA ASP A 175 29.08 7.76 -11.08
C ASP A 175 28.85 7.16 -12.46
N GLU A 176 29.37 7.79 -13.50
CA GLU A 176 29.28 7.26 -14.86
C GLU A 176 29.98 5.92 -15.02
N ARG A 177 31.10 5.69 -14.34
CA ARG A 177 31.75 4.36 -14.32
C ARG A 177 30.86 3.30 -13.66
N VAL A 178 30.18 3.63 -12.56
CA VAL A 178 29.23 2.71 -11.88
C VAL A 178 28.06 2.42 -12.81
N LYS A 179 27.45 3.43 -13.39
CA LYS A 179 26.32 3.29 -14.35
C LYS A 179 26.75 2.45 -15.58
N ALA A 180 27.95 2.67 -16.11
CA ALA A 180 28.47 1.89 -17.22
C ALA A 180 28.64 0.40 -16.84
N ARG A 181 29.13 0.10 -15.64
CA ARG A 181 29.22 -1.29 -15.14
C ARG A 181 27.84 -1.91 -15.00
N GLN A 182 26.87 -1.18 -14.45
CA GLN A 182 25.47 -1.65 -14.33
C GLN A 182 24.87 -1.94 -15.70
N ARG A 183 24.99 -1.01 -16.67
CA ARG A 183 24.52 -1.22 -18.05
C ARG A 183 25.17 -2.43 -18.71
N SER A 184 26.47 -2.66 -18.47
CA SER A 184 27.20 -3.82 -18.98
C SER A 184 26.63 -5.13 -18.42
N ILE A 185 26.37 -5.19 -17.12
CA ILE A 185 25.79 -6.38 -16.46
C ILE A 185 24.38 -6.63 -17.00
N ILE A 186 23.54 -5.61 -17.01
CA ILE A 186 22.15 -5.71 -17.50
C ILE A 186 22.12 -6.19 -18.96
N GLY A 187 23.03 -5.69 -19.82
CA GLY A 187 23.08 -6.07 -21.22
C GLY A 187 23.63 -7.47 -21.46
N ALA A 188 24.65 -7.88 -20.70
CA ALA A 188 25.29 -9.18 -20.87
C ALA A 188 24.50 -10.32 -20.16
N HIS A 189 23.81 -10.02 -19.07
CA HIS A 189 23.14 -11.02 -18.23
C HIS A 189 21.67 -10.62 -17.91
N PRO A 190 20.81 -10.34 -18.91
CA PRO A 190 19.51 -9.67 -18.73
C PRO A 190 18.51 -10.47 -17.87
N ASN A 191 18.68 -11.80 -17.78
CA ASN A 191 17.76 -12.70 -17.10
C ASN A 191 18.16 -13.03 -15.65
N THR A 192 19.28 -12.49 -15.17
CA THR A 192 19.76 -12.71 -13.81
C THR A 192 18.98 -11.87 -12.78
N LEU A 193 18.91 -12.35 -11.54
CA LEU A 193 18.36 -11.57 -10.42
C LEU A 193 19.22 -10.33 -10.12
N THR A 194 20.54 -10.44 -10.30
CA THR A 194 21.47 -9.30 -10.22
C THR A 194 21.09 -8.22 -11.23
N ALA A 195 20.83 -8.55 -12.48
CA ALA A 195 20.39 -7.59 -13.48
C ALA A 195 19.01 -6.99 -13.16
N ALA A 196 18.06 -7.79 -12.64
CA ALA A 196 16.75 -7.31 -12.21
C ALA A 196 16.87 -6.31 -11.05
N LEU A 197 17.72 -6.60 -10.06
CA LEU A 197 18.01 -5.69 -8.95
C LEU A 197 18.63 -4.38 -9.47
N LEU A 198 19.60 -4.44 -10.37
CA LEU A 198 20.24 -3.26 -10.95
C LEU A 198 19.27 -2.42 -11.77
N ARG A 199 18.40 -3.04 -12.58
CA ARG A 199 17.34 -2.33 -13.32
C ARG A 199 16.35 -1.63 -12.38
N SER A 200 15.95 -2.29 -11.29
CA SER A 200 14.99 -1.72 -10.33
C SER A 200 15.51 -0.45 -9.65
N GLN A 201 16.84 -0.28 -9.58
CA GLN A 201 17.53 0.86 -8.96
C GLN A 201 17.97 1.91 -9.99
N ALA A 202 17.89 1.62 -11.30
CA ALA A 202 18.30 2.54 -12.33
C ALA A 202 17.50 3.85 -12.28
N GLU A 203 18.20 4.97 -12.45
CA GLU A 203 17.57 6.27 -12.56
C GLU A 203 16.86 6.40 -13.91
N LEU A 204 15.66 6.94 -13.89
CA LEU A 204 14.92 7.25 -15.11
C LEU A 204 15.54 8.51 -15.77
N GLU A 205 15.99 8.36 -17.00
CA GLU A 205 16.48 9.48 -17.81
C GLU A 205 15.28 10.23 -18.42
N PHE A 206 15.18 11.53 -18.08
CA PHE A 206 14.12 12.38 -18.61
C PHE A 206 14.57 12.99 -19.94
N PRO A 207 13.72 12.97 -20.97
CA PRO A 207 13.96 13.77 -22.16
C PRO A 207 13.85 15.27 -21.84
N ASP A 208 14.36 16.09 -22.73
CA ASP A 208 14.13 17.54 -22.67
C ASP A 208 12.65 17.82 -22.99
N PHE A 209 12.00 18.58 -22.13
CA PHE A 209 10.62 19.02 -22.33
C PHE A 209 10.58 20.51 -22.62
N GLU A 210 9.75 20.91 -23.59
CA GLU A 210 9.53 22.30 -23.97
C GLU A 210 8.19 22.82 -23.42
N GLY A 211 8.15 24.13 -23.12
CA GLY A 211 6.93 24.80 -22.65
C GLY A 211 7.16 25.70 -21.44
N THR A 212 6.09 26.17 -20.86
CA THR A 212 6.10 26.88 -19.57
C THR A 212 6.52 25.95 -18.43
N GLU A 213 6.94 26.51 -17.31
CA GLU A 213 7.34 25.74 -16.13
C GLU A 213 6.24 24.77 -15.67
N ALA A 214 4.97 25.18 -15.77
CA ALA A 214 3.83 24.35 -15.42
C ALA A 214 3.65 23.17 -16.41
N GLU A 215 3.79 23.42 -17.70
CA GLU A 215 3.69 22.38 -18.75
C GLU A 215 4.85 21.39 -18.66
N VAL A 216 6.07 21.87 -18.46
CA VAL A 216 7.25 21.00 -18.27
C VAL A 216 7.08 20.12 -17.03
N ARG A 217 6.58 20.68 -15.91
CA ARG A 217 6.30 19.91 -14.69
C ARG A 217 5.27 18.81 -14.93
N GLU A 218 4.20 19.13 -15.64
CA GLU A 218 3.15 18.17 -15.98
C GLU A 218 3.67 17.06 -16.91
N GLN A 219 4.44 17.42 -17.93
CA GLN A 219 5.07 16.48 -18.86
C GLN A 219 6.03 15.53 -18.14
N ARG A 220 6.86 16.08 -17.23
CA ARG A 220 7.77 15.28 -16.39
C ARG A 220 7.01 14.31 -15.48
N TYR A 221 5.93 14.76 -14.85
CA TYR A 221 5.09 13.91 -14.01
C TYR A 221 4.47 12.76 -14.82
N ARG A 222 3.88 13.04 -15.98
CA ARG A 222 3.28 12.04 -16.87
C ARG A 222 4.32 11.05 -17.39
N PHE A 223 5.48 11.55 -17.76
CA PHE A 223 6.60 10.71 -18.19
C PHE A 223 7.04 9.78 -17.06
N TYR A 224 7.32 10.34 -15.87
CA TYR A 224 7.72 9.57 -14.69
C TYR A 224 6.71 8.49 -14.32
N LYS A 225 5.43 8.84 -14.28
CA LYS A 225 4.36 7.89 -13.96
C LYS A 225 4.30 6.75 -14.99
N ARG A 226 4.40 7.05 -16.27
CA ARG A 226 4.36 6.07 -17.36
C ARG A 226 5.50 5.07 -17.30
N HIS A 227 6.70 5.55 -16.96
CA HIS A 227 7.95 4.77 -16.96
C HIS A 227 8.34 4.27 -15.57
N TYR A 228 7.44 4.35 -14.61
CA TYR A 228 7.74 4.06 -13.21
C TYR A 228 8.17 2.60 -12.97
N PHE A 229 7.62 1.67 -13.72
CA PHE A 229 7.91 0.24 -13.63
C PHE A 229 8.85 -0.28 -14.72
N ASP A 230 9.41 0.54 -15.59
CA ASP A 230 10.30 0.08 -16.67
C ASP A 230 11.51 -0.73 -16.17
N GLY A 231 11.97 -0.44 -14.96
CA GLY A 231 13.04 -1.19 -14.31
C GLY A 231 12.61 -2.47 -13.58
N ILE A 232 11.32 -2.79 -13.53
CA ILE A 232 10.77 -3.92 -12.78
C ILE A 232 9.86 -4.74 -13.67
N ASP A 233 10.22 -6.01 -13.87
CA ASP A 233 9.33 -6.96 -14.55
C ASP A 233 8.32 -7.52 -13.54
N LEU A 234 7.08 -7.05 -13.63
CA LEU A 234 5.97 -7.52 -12.78
C LEU A 234 5.54 -8.96 -13.15
N ALA A 235 5.95 -9.45 -14.31
CA ALA A 235 5.72 -10.82 -14.74
C ALA A 235 6.79 -11.81 -14.24
N ASP A 236 7.88 -11.31 -13.64
CA ASP A 236 8.92 -12.15 -13.06
C ASP A 236 8.45 -12.73 -11.70
N PRO A 237 8.29 -14.06 -11.56
CA PRO A 237 7.84 -14.66 -10.30
C PRO A 237 8.83 -14.44 -9.13
N ARG A 238 10.11 -14.16 -9.43
CA ARG A 238 11.16 -13.90 -8.44
C ARG A 238 11.01 -12.52 -7.78
N ALA A 239 10.31 -11.59 -8.43
CA ALA A 239 10.12 -10.24 -7.93
C ALA A 239 9.41 -10.22 -6.55
N LEU A 240 8.52 -11.18 -6.28
CA LEU A 240 7.84 -11.33 -4.99
C LEU A 240 8.83 -11.61 -3.84
N ARG A 241 9.95 -12.28 -4.16
CA ARG A 241 11.05 -12.58 -3.23
C ARG A 241 12.24 -11.65 -3.46
N SER A 242 11.95 -10.35 -3.57
CA SER A 242 12.96 -9.32 -3.77
C SER A 242 12.73 -8.15 -2.83
N PRO A 243 13.77 -7.39 -2.47
CA PRO A 243 13.64 -6.25 -1.56
C PRO A 243 13.07 -4.98 -2.23
N TYR A 244 12.73 -5.01 -3.54
CA TYR A 244 12.38 -3.80 -4.29
C TYR A 244 10.91 -3.69 -4.67
N LEU A 245 10.16 -4.82 -4.78
CA LEU A 245 8.82 -4.80 -5.36
C LEU A 245 7.78 -4.11 -4.46
N ALA A 246 7.74 -4.48 -3.18
CA ALA A 246 6.70 -4.00 -2.26
C ALA A 246 6.70 -2.47 -2.15
N GLN A 247 7.84 -1.88 -1.82
CA GLN A 247 7.98 -0.44 -1.68
C GLN A 247 7.66 0.30 -2.99
N ARG A 248 7.99 -0.31 -4.13
CA ARG A 248 7.73 0.30 -5.45
C ARG A 248 6.23 0.35 -5.74
N ILE A 249 5.49 -0.71 -5.42
CA ILE A 249 4.03 -0.74 -5.57
C ILE A 249 3.35 0.26 -4.63
N ASP A 250 3.74 0.26 -3.35
CA ASP A 250 3.15 1.15 -2.35
C ASP A 250 3.43 2.63 -2.69
N ASP A 251 4.68 2.97 -3.05
CA ASP A 251 5.06 4.34 -3.48
C ASP A 251 4.29 4.79 -4.74
N TYR A 252 4.04 3.88 -5.69
CA TYR A 252 3.26 4.18 -6.88
C TYR A 252 1.83 4.55 -6.53
N LEU A 253 1.16 3.70 -5.76
CA LEU A 253 -0.24 3.90 -5.39
C LEU A 253 -0.44 5.14 -4.50
N GLU A 254 0.48 5.38 -3.56
CA GLU A 254 0.38 6.50 -2.62
C GLU A 254 0.77 7.86 -3.24
N LYS A 255 1.79 7.88 -4.12
CA LYS A 255 2.43 9.13 -4.56
C LYS A 255 2.08 9.53 -6.00
N LEU A 256 1.70 8.56 -6.86
CA LEU A 256 1.51 8.78 -8.29
C LEU A 256 0.10 8.49 -8.79
N VAL A 257 -0.74 7.84 -8.00
CA VAL A 257 -2.14 7.60 -8.37
C VAL A 257 -3.02 8.66 -7.72
N VAL A 258 -3.91 9.23 -8.52
CA VAL A 258 -4.92 10.16 -7.98
C VAL A 258 -5.79 9.39 -6.98
N PRO A 259 -5.99 9.90 -5.75
CA PRO A 259 -6.75 9.20 -4.72
C PRO A 259 -8.27 9.26 -4.98
N HIS A 260 -8.67 8.72 -6.12
CA HIS A 260 -10.06 8.57 -6.55
C HIS A 260 -10.30 7.11 -6.93
N PRO A 261 -11.43 6.50 -6.54
CA PRO A 261 -11.69 5.07 -6.78
C PRO A 261 -11.50 4.64 -8.23
N ASP A 262 -12.01 5.39 -9.22
CA ASP A 262 -11.88 5.05 -10.63
C ASP A 262 -10.41 5.04 -11.09
N SER A 263 -9.61 6.02 -10.64
CA SER A 263 -8.20 6.08 -10.97
C SER A 263 -7.43 4.91 -10.33
N ILE A 264 -7.74 4.60 -9.08
CA ILE A 264 -7.15 3.47 -8.36
C ILE A 264 -7.53 2.16 -9.03
N ASN A 265 -8.80 1.93 -9.37
CA ASN A 265 -9.27 0.73 -10.05
C ASN A 265 -8.52 0.50 -11.37
N ALA A 266 -8.39 1.54 -12.19
CA ALA A 266 -7.69 1.44 -13.47
C ALA A 266 -6.21 1.05 -13.29
N GLU A 267 -5.53 1.62 -12.30
CA GLU A 267 -4.12 1.29 -12.03
C GLU A 267 -3.95 -0.08 -11.38
N LEU A 268 -4.85 -0.49 -10.48
CA LEU A 268 -4.84 -1.85 -9.91
C LEU A 268 -5.07 -2.90 -10.98
N ASP A 269 -6.02 -2.67 -11.90
CA ASP A 269 -6.26 -3.57 -13.02
C ASP A 269 -5.03 -3.69 -13.93
N ALA A 270 -4.35 -2.57 -14.22
CA ALA A 270 -3.12 -2.58 -15.01
C ALA A 270 -1.99 -3.34 -14.32
N LEU A 271 -1.77 -3.12 -13.02
CA LEU A 271 -0.76 -3.82 -12.22
C LEU A 271 -1.06 -5.32 -12.16
N LEU A 272 -2.28 -5.71 -11.83
CA LEU A 272 -2.68 -7.11 -11.75
C LEU A 272 -2.62 -7.81 -13.10
N ALA A 273 -2.96 -7.13 -14.19
CA ALA A 273 -2.80 -7.68 -15.54
C ALA A 273 -1.32 -7.95 -15.86
N ALA A 274 -0.42 -7.05 -15.50
CA ALA A 274 1.03 -7.24 -15.68
C ALA A 274 1.59 -8.39 -14.81
N MET A 275 0.99 -8.65 -13.64
CA MET A 275 1.39 -9.72 -12.72
C MET A 275 0.85 -11.11 -13.10
N ARG A 276 -0.12 -11.22 -14.01
CA ARG A 276 -0.76 -12.52 -14.38
C ARG A 276 0.22 -13.63 -14.79
N PRO A 277 1.33 -13.35 -15.52
CA PRO A 277 2.30 -14.39 -15.85
C PRO A 277 3.07 -14.96 -14.64
N ALA A 278 3.06 -14.25 -13.50
CA ALA A 278 3.61 -14.69 -12.21
C ALA A 278 2.46 -15.05 -11.23
N PRO A 279 1.94 -16.29 -11.22
CA PRO A 279 0.70 -16.64 -10.53
C PRO A 279 0.72 -16.38 -9.01
N GLU A 280 1.87 -16.56 -8.36
CA GLU A 280 2.03 -16.29 -6.92
C GLU A 280 1.96 -14.79 -6.64
N THR A 281 2.60 -13.97 -7.45
CA THR A 281 2.57 -12.50 -7.36
C THR A 281 1.16 -11.97 -7.61
N PHE A 282 0.50 -12.46 -8.67
CA PHE A 282 -0.89 -12.11 -8.98
C PHE A 282 -1.84 -12.47 -7.84
N LYS A 283 -1.77 -13.69 -7.31
CA LYS A 283 -2.55 -14.15 -6.16
C LYS A 283 -2.32 -13.25 -4.95
N PHE A 284 -1.05 -12.98 -4.63
CA PHE A 284 -0.70 -12.19 -3.46
C PHE A 284 -1.27 -10.77 -3.55
N TYR A 285 -0.98 -10.05 -4.64
CA TYR A 285 -1.40 -8.66 -4.79
C TYR A 285 -2.90 -8.49 -4.96
N THR A 286 -3.59 -9.41 -5.64
CA THR A 286 -5.06 -9.42 -5.68
C THR A 286 -5.65 -9.53 -4.28
N SER A 287 -5.09 -10.43 -3.45
CA SER A 287 -5.56 -10.61 -2.07
C SER A 287 -5.18 -9.43 -1.17
N LYS A 288 -3.96 -8.91 -1.31
CA LYS A 288 -3.50 -7.73 -0.56
C LYS A 288 -4.38 -6.52 -0.85
N PHE A 289 -4.59 -6.19 -2.10
CA PHE A 289 -5.40 -5.03 -2.47
C PHE A 289 -6.84 -5.15 -1.99
N LEU A 290 -7.48 -6.32 -2.15
CA LEU A 290 -8.83 -6.53 -1.61
C LEU A 290 -8.89 -6.27 -0.10
N ASN A 291 -7.92 -6.79 0.65
CA ASN A 291 -7.87 -6.63 2.11
C ASN A 291 -7.56 -5.19 2.52
N ASP A 292 -6.64 -4.52 1.84
CA ASP A 292 -6.28 -3.12 2.11
C ASP A 292 -7.50 -2.20 1.94
N TYR A 293 -8.27 -2.38 0.86
CA TYR A 293 -9.47 -1.59 0.62
C TYR A 293 -10.68 -2.04 1.45
N ALA A 294 -10.74 -3.29 1.89
CA ALA A 294 -11.71 -3.74 2.90
C ALA A 294 -11.50 -3.07 4.25
N ALA A 295 -10.24 -2.80 4.61
CA ALA A 295 -9.84 -2.15 5.87
C ALA A 295 -9.76 -0.61 5.76
N SER A 296 -9.96 -0.04 4.57
CA SER A 296 -9.82 1.39 4.35
C SER A 296 -10.87 2.21 5.10
N ASN A 297 -10.42 3.24 5.81
CA ASN A 297 -11.28 4.21 6.49
C ASN A 297 -11.51 5.48 5.66
N ILE A 298 -10.99 5.54 4.43
CA ILE A 298 -11.15 6.69 3.54
C ILE A 298 -12.52 6.58 2.86
N VAL A 299 -13.31 7.64 2.98
CA VAL A 299 -14.66 7.71 2.39
C VAL A 299 -14.60 7.49 0.88
N GLY A 300 -15.42 6.58 0.37
CA GLY A 300 -15.52 6.24 -1.05
C GLY A 300 -14.59 5.12 -1.51
N MET A 301 -13.57 4.73 -0.72
CA MET A 301 -12.64 3.66 -1.11
C MET A 301 -13.25 2.25 -1.07
N ASP A 302 -14.41 2.09 -0.49
CA ASP A 302 -15.20 0.87 -0.60
C ASP A 302 -15.64 0.56 -2.05
N ALA A 303 -15.64 1.56 -2.96
CA ALA A 303 -15.81 1.33 -4.38
C ALA A 303 -14.66 0.49 -4.98
N VAL A 304 -13.44 0.64 -4.48
CA VAL A 304 -12.31 -0.20 -4.91
C VAL A 304 -12.48 -1.64 -4.42
N TYR A 305 -12.91 -1.81 -3.17
CA TYR A 305 -13.25 -3.14 -2.66
C TYR A 305 -14.32 -3.84 -3.50
N VAL A 306 -15.39 -3.12 -3.85
CA VAL A 306 -16.48 -3.63 -4.70
C VAL A 306 -15.95 -4.05 -6.07
N HIS A 307 -15.13 -3.18 -6.70
CA HIS A 307 -14.51 -3.46 -7.99
C HIS A 307 -13.65 -4.73 -7.95
N LEU A 308 -12.74 -4.84 -7.01
CA LEU A 308 -11.86 -6.02 -6.86
C LEU A 308 -12.66 -7.29 -6.56
N GLY A 309 -13.69 -7.19 -5.72
CA GLY A 309 -14.59 -8.30 -5.42
C GLY A 309 -15.32 -8.82 -6.67
N GLU A 310 -15.88 -7.93 -7.48
CA GLU A 310 -16.60 -8.28 -8.70
C GLU A 310 -15.66 -8.76 -9.82
N ALA A 311 -14.58 -7.99 -10.08
CA ALA A 311 -13.70 -8.23 -11.22
C ALA A 311 -12.82 -9.48 -11.06
N TYR A 312 -12.43 -9.85 -9.84
CA TYR A 312 -11.47 -10.93 -9.63
C TYR A 312 -12.04 -12.13 -8.87
N TYR A 313 -12.83 -11.91 -7.80
CA TYR A 313 -13.32 -13.02 -6.99
C TYR A 313 -14.63 -13.59 -7.51
N MET A 314 -15.61 -12.75 -7.81
CA MET A 314 -16.91 -13.20 -8.31
C MET A 314 -16.84 -13.63 -9.78
N SER A 315 -15.88 -13.15 -10.55
CA SER A 315 -15.59 -13.59 -11.92
C SER A 315 -14.94 -14.99 -11.99
N GLY A 316 -14.31 -15.44 -10.89
CA GLY A 316 -13.55 -16.68 -10.83
C GLY A 316 -12.06 -16.54 -11.17
N ASP A 317 -11.57 -15.33 -11.44
CA ASP A 317 -10.14 -15.07 -11.67
C ASP A 317 -9.29 -15.40 -10.44
N ALA A 318 -9.82 -15.20 -9.23
CA ALA A 318 -9.20 -15.62 -7.98
C ALA A 318 -9.38 -17.13 -7.73
N TYR A 319 -8.81 -17.95 -8.61
CA TYR A 319 -8.94 -19.42 -8.63
C TYR A 319 -8.49 -20.12 -7.34
N TRP A 320 -7.72 -19.43 -6.49
CA TRP A 320 -7.26 -19.91 -5.18
C TRP A 320 -8.28 -19.73 -4.06
N ALA A 321 -9.33 -18.92 -4.29
CA ALA A 321 -10.34 -18.66 -3.30
C ALA A 321 -11.38 -19.79 -3.27
N ASP A 322 -11.66 -20.32 -2.09
CA ASP A 322 -12.71 -21.31 -1.93
C ASP A 322 -14.11 -20.68 -2.05
N SER A 323 -15.12 -21.52 -2.24
CA SER A 323 -16.50 -21.06 -2.43
C SER A 323 -17.04 -20.29 -1.22
N ALA A 324 -16.60 -20.59 0.00
CA ALA A 324 -17.03 -19.89 1.20
C ALA A 324 -16.46 -18.47 1.25
N THR A 325 -15.17 -18.31 0.89
CA THR A 325 -14.51 -17.00 0.75
C THR A 325 -15.21 -16.16 -0.33
N VAL A 326 -15.45 -16.72 -1.52
CA VAL A 326 -16.14 -16.01 -2.60
C VAL A 326 -17.56 -15.60 -2.18
N ALA A 327 -18.32 -16.49 -1.53
CA ALA A 327 -19.66 -16.18 -1.03
C ALA A 327 -19.64 -15.04 0.00
N LYS A 328 -18.65 -15.00 0.89
CA LYS A 328 -18.50 -13.93 1.88
C LYS A 328 -18.16 -12.59 1.23
N ILE A 329 -17.28 -12.58 0.25
CA ILE A 329 -16.94 -11.37 -0.54
C ILE A 329 -18.19 -10.89 -1.29
N ALA A 330 -18.93 -11.79 -1.95
CA ALA A 330 -20.16 -11.45 -2.66
C ALA A 330 -21.22 -10.84 -1.73
N GLU A 331 -21.38 -11.38 -0.51
CA GLU A 331 -22.27 -10.81 0.51
C GLU A 331 -21.86 -9.38 0.88
N ASN A 332 -20.57 -9.15 1.10
CA ASN A 332 -20.04 -7.83 1.46
C ASN A 332 -20.19 -6.83 0.29
N VAL A 333 -19.90 -7.27 -0.93
CA VAL A 333 -20.12 -6.47 -2.16
C VAL A 333 -21.61 -6.09 -2.30
N ALA A 334 -22.52 -7.03 -2.11
CA ALA A 334 -23.95 -6.77 -2.19
C ALA A 334 -24.45 -5.76 -1.15
N LYS A 335 -23.81 -5.69 0.04
CA LYS A 335 -24.10 -4.68 1.07
C LYS A 335 -23.48 -3.32 0.73
N ALA A 336 -22.25 -3.28 0.24
CA ALA A 336 -21.52 -2.04 -0.02
C ALA A 336 -21.99 -1.34 -1.31
N LYS A 337 -22.22 -2.08 -2.37
CA LYS A 337 -22.51 -1.54 -3.72
C LYS A 337 -23.67 -0.54 -3.78
N PRO A 338 -24.84 -0.78 -3.13
CA PRO A 338 -25.94 0.17 -3.11
C PRO A 338 -25.64 1.46 -2.35
N LEU A 339 -24.57 1.44 -1.53
CA LEU A 339 -24.17 2.56 -0.66
C LEU A 339 -22.93 3.30 -1.15
N LEU A 340 -22.47 3.05 -2.37
CA LEU A 340 -21.34 3.77 -2.94
C LEU A 340 -21.66 5.25 -3.15
N ILE A 341 -20.65 6.09 -3.07
CA ILE A 341 -20.77 7.53 -3.40
C ILE A 341 -21.36 7.67 -4.81
N GLY A 342 -22.31 8.59 -4.97
CA GLY A 342 -23.04 8.82 -6.23
C GLY A 342 -24.25 7.90 -6.43
N GLN A 343 -24.41 6.83 -5.65
CA GLN A 343 -25.60 5.98 -5.73
C GLN A 343 -26.81 6.63 -5.02
N PRO A 344 -28.04 6.40 -5.50
CA PRO A 344 -29.23 6.81 -4.77
C PRO A 344 -29.29 6.14 -3.39
N ALA A 345 -29.53 6.90 -2.34
CA ALA A 345 -29.74 6.36 -1.01
C ALA A 345 -30.93 5.39 -1.00
N PRO A 346 -30.83 4.25 -0.32
CA PRO A 346 -31.98 3.34 -0.20
C PRO A 346 -33.21 4.04 0.37
N ASP A 347 -34.40 3.61 -0.08
CA ASP A 347 -35.66 4.15 0.42
C ASP A 347 -35.77 4.00 1.94
N LEU A 348 -36.20 5.08 2.59
CA LEU A 348 -36.33 5.16 4.04
C LEU A 348 -37.64 5.84 4.40
N LYS A 349 -38.50 5.10 5.10
CA LYS A 349 -39.73 5.63 5.70
C LYS A 349 -39.77 5.26 7.16
N VAL A 350 -39.84 6.26 8.00
CA VAL A 350 -39.88 6.11 9.47
C VAL A 350 -41.03 6.90 10.05
N SER A 351 -41.42 6.62 11.28
CA SER A 351 -42.52 7.30 11.94
C SER A 351 -42.03 8.45 12.78
N ASP A 352 -42.67 9.59 12.70
CA ASP A 352 -42.47 10.69 13.64
C ASP A 352 -43.15 10.44 14.99
N ARG A 353 -43.01 11.35 15.94
CA ARG A 353 -43.60 11.28 17.29
C ARG A 353 -45.14 11.26 17.27
N ARG A 354 -45.77 11.79 16.24
CA ARG A 354 -47.25 11.88 16.11
C ARG A 354 -47.83 10.72 15.28
N GLY A 355 -47.01 9.77 14.87
CA GLY A 355 -47.40 8.66 14.01
C GLY A 355 -47.50 9.04 12.53
N GLY A 356 -47.03 10.23 12.14
CA GLY A 356 -46.83 10.61 10.75
C GLY A 356 -45.65 9.90 10.13
N THR A 357 -45.57 9.91 8.79
CA THR A 357 -44.49 9.32 8.06
C THR A 357 -43.47 10.35 7.62
N ILE A 358 -42.20 10.18 8.01
CA ILE A 358 -41.07 10.85 7.41
C ILE A 358 -40.61 9.97 6.24
N ASP A 359 -40.79 10.42 5.01
CA ASP A 359 -40.31 9.79 3.81
C ASP A 359 -39.05 10.54 3.32
N LEU A 360 -37.89 9.88 3.32
CA LEU A 360 -36.64 10.50 2.92
C LEU A 360 -36.71 11.11 1.51
N ALA A 361 -37.40 10.46 0.59
CA ALA A 361 -37.55 10.93 -0.78
C ALA A 361 -38.37 12.23 -0.87
N ALA A 362 -39.26 12.50 0.11
CA ALA A 362 -40.07 13.71 0.17
C ALA A 362 -39.40 14.85 0.94
N VAL A 363 -38.19 14.68 1.46
CA VAL A 363 -37.45 15.74 2.16
C VAL A 363 -36.83 16.66 1.11
N GLU A 364 -37.47 17.78 0.82
CA GLU A 364 -36.94 18.79 -0.10
C GLU A 364 -35.84 19.61 0.56
N SER A 365 -34.59 19.47 0.09
CA SER A 365 -33.40 20.20 0.53
C SER A 365 -32.27 20.04 -0.46
N PRO A 366 -31.37 21.05 -0.66
CA PRO A 366 -30.18 20.88 -1.47
C PRO A 366 -29.25 19.80 -0.90
N TYR A 367 -29.19 19.69 0.42
CA TYR A 367 -28.42 18.65 1.11
C TYR A 367 -29.22 18.09 2.27
N THR A 368 -29.18 16.77 2.46
CA THR A 368 -29.81 16.09 3.58
C THR A 368 -28.73 15.34 4.38
N VAL A 369 -28.64 15.61 5.67
CA VAL A 369 -27.84 14.83 6.63
C VAL A 369 -28.72 13.74 7.23
N LEU A 370 -28.37 12.49 7.01
CA LEU A 370 -29.06 11.34 7.59
C LEU A 370 -28.23 10.81 8.77
N PHE A 371 -28.81 10.81 9.96
CA PHE A 371 -28.15 10.49 11.22
C PHE A 371 -28.82 9.29 11.91
N PHE A 372 -28.16 8.14 11.89
CA PHE A 372 -28.57 6.94 12.62
C PHE A 372 -27.94 6.94 14.00
N PHE A 373 -28.74 6.85 15.05
CA PHE A 373 -28.25 6.94 16.41
C PHE A 373 -28.90 5.93 17.36
N ASP A 374 -28.21 5.69 18.48
CA ASP A 374 -28.73 4.91 19.62
C ASP A 374 -28.68 5.80 20.87
N PRO A 375 -29.79 5.94 21.63
CA PRO A 375 -29.85 6.81 22.79
C PRO A 375 -28.92 6.40 23.93
N GLU A 376 -28.51 5.15 24.00
CA GLU A 376 -27.59 4.63 25.03
C GLU A 376 -26.11 4.74 24.61
N CYS A 377 -25.84 4.88 23.31
CA CYS A 377 -24.48 4.97 22.77
C CYS A 377 -23.74 6.23 23.24
N SER A 378 -22.59 6.05 23.86
CA SER A 378 -21.76 7.16 24.35
C SER A 378 -21.25 8.08 23.24
N HIS A 379 -20.93 7.54 22.06
CA HIS A 379 -20.52 8.31 20.91
C HIS A 379 -21.68 9.16 20.35
N CYS A 380 -22.90 8.61 20.29
CA CYS A 380 -24.10 9.37 19.89
C CYS A 380 -24.34 10.56 20.84
N LYS A 381 -24.19 10.34 22.15
CA LYS A 381 -24.32 11.39 23.14
C LYS A 381 -23.33 12.54 22.96
N LYS A 382 -22.14 12.27 22.42
CA LYS A 382 -21.10 13.28 22.10
C LYS A 382 -21.35 13.94 20.76
N GLN A 383 -21.77 13.18 19.75
CA GLN A 383 -21.95 13.67 18.37
C GLN A 383 -23.22 14.49 18.18
N THR A 384 -24.29 14.20 18.93
CA THR A 384 -25.57 14.92 18.78
C THR A 384 -25.46 16.43 19.04
N PRO A 385 -24.80 16.92 20.11
CA PRO A 385 -24.64 18.38 20.29
C PRO A 385 -23.90 19.02 19.11
N VAL A 386 -22.86 18.37 18.57
CA VAL A 386 -22.09 18.87 17.43
C VAL A 386 -22.97 18.94 16.18
N LEU A 387 -23.81 17.92 15.93
CA LEU A 387 -24.79 17.92 14.85
C LEU A 387 -25.81 19.07 15.02
N LEU A 388 -26.26 19.33 16.23
CA LEU A 388 -27.24 20.44 16.48
C LEU A 388 -26.59 21.80 16.29
N ASP A 389 -25.35 22.01 16.72
CA ASP A 389 -24.60 23.23 16.44
C ASP A 389 -24.41 23.43 14.93
N PHE A 390 -24.02 22.39 14.22
CA PHE A 390 -23.96 22.39 12.76
C PHE A 390 -25.33 22.78 12.14
N MET A 391 -26.42 22.20 12.60
CA MET A 391 -27.75 22.48 12.05
C MET A 391 -28.26 23.88 12.33
N ARG A 392 -27.84 24.57 13.42
CA ARG A 392 -28.14 25.96 13.66
C ARG A 392 -27.61 26.88 12.56
N ASP A 393 -26.42 26.57 12.03
CA ASP A 393 -25.75 27.36 10.99
C ASP A 393 -26.20 26.93 9.59
N TYR A 394 -26.08 25.63 9.28
CA TYR A 394 -26.31 25.09 7.93
C TYR A 394 -27.80 24.92 7.60
N GLY A 395 -28.65 24.76 8.60
CA GLY A 395 -30.11 24.78 8.41
C GLY A 395 -30.62 26.06 7.77
N GLN A 396 -30.02 27.19 8.08
CA GLN A 396 -30.32 28.49 7.45
C GLN A 396 -29.88 28.56 5.98
N ARG A 397 -28.91 27.68 5.60
CA ARG A 397 -28.42 27.51 4.21
C ARG A 397 -29.22 26.47 3.43
N GLY A 398 -30.35 25.98 3.99
CA GLY A 398 -31.24 25.01 3.36
C GLY A 398 -30.91 23.52 3.62
N VAL A 399 -29.90 23.21 4.44
CA VAL A 399 -29.59 21.85 4.83
C VAL A 399 -30.67 21.31 5.75
N LYS A 400 -31.14 20.10 5.55
CA LYS A 400 -32.05 19.39 6.46
C LYS A 400 -31.36 18.17 7.07
N ALA A 401 -31.72 17.85 8.31
CA ALA A 401 -31.29 16.62 8.96
C ALA A 401 -32.48 15.70 9.22
N VAL A 402 -32.29 14.41 8.98
CA VAL A 402 -33.21 13.34 9.34
C VAL A 402 -32.49 12.41 10.30
N SER A 403 -33.00 12.25 11.51
CA SER A 403 -32.46 11.27 12.44
C SER A 403 -33.31 10.01 12.49
N VAL A 404 -32.66 8.86 12.67
CA VAL A 404 -33.32 7.56 12.84
C VAL A 404 -32.77 6.88 14.09
N CYS A 405 -33.64 6.71 15.06
CA CYS A 405 -33.27 6.05 16.31
C CYS A 405 -33.29 4.52 16.19
N SER A 406 -32.39 3.87 16.91
CA SER A 406 -32.13 2.42 16.84
C SER A 406 -33.15 1.56 17.58
N LYS A 407 -33.92 2.12 18.52
CA LYS A 407 -34.80 1.35 19.39
C LYS A 407 -36.10 0.95 18.67
N PHE A 408 -36.65 -0.16 19.11
CA PHE A 408 -37.87 -0.77 18.60
C PHE A 408 -38.94 -0.84 19.70
N ALA A 409 -40.18 -1.07 19.32
CA ALA A 409 -41.24 -1.27 20.28
C ALA A 409 -40.94 -2.51 21.19
N PRO A 410 -41.17 -2.44 22.53
CA PRO A 410 -41.80 -1.33 23.24
C PRO A 410 -40.85 -0.19 23.69
N ASP A 411 -39.52 -0.30 23.41
CA ASP A 411 -38.48 0.60 23.94
C ASP A 411 -38.27 1.86 23.08
N ASP A 412 -39.09 2.07 22.06
CA ASP A 412 -39.02 3.25 21.17
C ASP A 412 -39.33 4.57 21.91
N GLY A 413 -39.94 4.50 23.12
CA GLY A 413 -40.07 5.62 24.04
C GLY A 413 -38.75 6.26 24.46
N ASP A 414 -37.67 5.48 24.57
CA ASP A 414 -36.33 5.96 24.92
C ASP A 414 -35.76 6.90 23.85
N CYS A 415 -36.16 6.73 22.59
CA CYS A 415 -35.79 7.61 21.49
C CYS A 415 -36.32 9.04 21.72
N TRP A 416 -37.60 9.12 22.09
CA TRP A 416 -38.25 10.40 22.34
C TRP A 416 -37.73 11.07 23.62
N ALA A 417 -37.49 10.29 24.68
CA ALA A 417 -36.82 10.78 25.87
C ALA A 417 -35.42 11.35 25.56
N TYR A 418 -34.71 10.71 24.66
CA TYR A 418 -33.38 11.19 24.19
C TYR A 418 -33.54 12.52 23.43
N VAL A 419 -34.47 12.62 22.48
CA VAL A 419 -34.75 13.87 21.72
C VAL A 419 -35.11 14.99 22.66
N ASP A 420 -36.03 14.77 23.63
CA ASP A 420 -36.45 15.77 24.63
C ASP A 420 -35.31 16.25 25.54
N SER A 421 -34.32 15.39 25.78
CA SER A 421 -33.15 15.73 26.58
C SER A 421 -32.11 16.58 25.83
N ARG A 422 -32.31 16.87 24.53
CA ARG A 422 -31.38 17.61 23.66
C ARG A 422 -32.04 18.89 23.16
N GLU A 423 -31.60 20.03 23.70
CA GLU A 423 -32.15 21.33 23.34
C GLU A 423 -32.02 21.60 21.83
N GLY A 424 -33.13 21.86 21.17
CA GLY A 424 -33.22 22.15 19.75
C GLY A 424 -33.29 20.93 18.83
N MET A 425 -33.23 19.71 19.35
CA MET A 425 -33.23 18.52 18.47
C MET A 425 -34.58 18.32 17.78
N ASP A 426 -35.69 18.62 18.47
CA ASP A 426 -37.04 18.47 17.91
C ASP A 426 -37.38 19.55 16.85
N GLU A 427 -36.67 20.70 16.90
CA GLU A 427 -36.87 21.85 16.00
C GLU A 427 -35.93 21.79 14.76
N LEU A 428 -34.70 21.34 14.96
CA LEU A 428 -33.64 21.36 13.94
C LEU A 428 -33.57 20.11 13.13
N VAL A 429 -34.12 18.98 13.61
CA VAL A 429 -33.97 17.66 13.03
C VAL A 429 -35.31 16.96 12.85
N LEU A 430 -35.56 16.36 11.71
CA LEU A 430 -36.70 15.47 11.50
C LEU A 430 -36.44 14.16 12.21
N ASN A 431 -37.00 13.97 13.40
CA ASN A 431 -36.71 12.78 14.23
C ASN A 431 -37.66 11.64 13.94
N GLY A 432 -37.12 10.47 13.63
CA GLY A 432 -37.90 9.29 13.26
C GLY A 432 -37.49 8.02 14.00
N VAL A 433 -38.46 7.12 14.12
CA VAL A 433 -38.30 5.76 14.66
C VAL A 433 -38.87 4.74 13.68
N ASP A 434 -38.36 3.52 13.68
CA ASP A 434 -38.95 2.38 12.98
C ASP A 434 -39.26 1.24 13.95
N PRO A 435 -40.32 1.39 14.78
CA PRO A 435 -40.56 0.53 15.92
C PRO A 435 -40.85 -0.95 15.53
N TYR A 436 -41.18 -1.20 14.27
CA TYR A 436 -41.54 -2.53 13.76
C TYR A 436 -40.65 -3.03 12.64
N HIS A 437 -39.45 -2.45 12.46
CA HIS A 437 -38.46 -2.83 11.42
C HIS A 437 -39.00 -2.81 9.97
N ARG A 438 -40.02 -2.03 9.70
CA ARG A 438 -40.65 -1.99 8.37
C ARG A 438 -39.77 -1.40 7.30
N SER A 439 -38.97 -0.39 7.64
CA SER A 439 -38.04 0.23 6.70
C SER A 439 -36.85 -0.67 6.34
N LYS A 440 -36.49 -1.61 7.23
CA LYS A 440 -35.28 -2.45 7.16
C LYS A 440 -33.99 -1.63 7.02
N TYR A 441 -33.97 -0.40 7.55
CA TYR A 441 -32.84 0.53 7.35
C TYR A 441 -31.52 -0.04 7.82
N LYS A 442 -31.47 -0.83 8.91
CA LYS A 442 -30.23 -1.45 9.37
C LYS A 442 -29.55 -2.32 8.31
N VAL A 443 -30.33 -3.04 7.52
CA VAL A 443 -29.85 -3.89 6.43
C VAL A 443 -29.52 -3.04 5.21
N LYS A 444 -30.42 -2.15 4.82
CA LYS A 444 -30.27 -1.33 3.59
C LYS A 444 -29.10 -0.35 3.66
N TYR A 445 -28.84 0.23 4.83
CA TYR A 445 -27.74 1.18 5.07
C TYR A 445 -26.52 0.54 5.73
N ASP A 446 -26.51 -0.79 5.88
CA ASP A 446 -25.43 -1.56 6.53
C ASP A 446 -25.03 -0.97 7.90
N ILE A 447 -26.04 -0.73 8.76
CA ILE A 447 -25.84 -0.12 10.09
C ILE A 447 -25.46 -1.21 11.10
N PHE A 448 -24.18 -1.30 11.41
CA PHE A 448 -23.63 -2.24 12.40
C PHE A 448 -23.08 -1.54 13.66
N SER A 449 -22.93 -0.21 13.63
CA SER A 449 -22.51 0.61 14.77
C SER A 449 -23.19 1.98 14.72
N TYR A 450 -23.19 2.69 15.84
CA TYR A 450 -23.76 4.03 15.99
C TYR A 450 -22.71 5.00 16.56
N PRO A 451 -22.78 6.30 16.20
CA PRO A 451 -23.63 6.87 15.16
C PRO A 451 -23.16 6.53 13.75
N GLN A 452 -24.05 6.63 12.75
CA GLN A 452 -23.71 6.63 11.33
C GLN A 452 -24.29 7.86 10.67
N ILE A 453 -23.49 8.56 9.89
CA ILE A 453 -23.89 9.76 9.18
C ILE A 453 -23.72 9.54 7.68
N PHE A 454 -24.75 9.95 6.90
CA PHE A 454 -24.70 10.07 5.45
C PHE A 454 -25.05 11.52 5.08
N VAL A 455 -24.41 12.02 4.03
CA VAL A 455 -24.74 13.30 3.37
C VAL A 455 -25.27 12.98 1.99
N LEU A 456 -26.45 13.50 1.68
CA LEU A 456 -27.16 13.26 0.43
C LEU A 456 -27.38 14.60 -0.29
N ASP A 457 -27.41 14.57 -1.65
CA ASP A 457 -27.80 15.71 -2.47
C ASP A 457 -29.32 15.90 -2.54
N ALA A 458 -29.76 16.81 -3.41
CA ALA A 458 -31.19 17.08 -3.65
C ALA A 458 -31.92 15.86 -4.22
N ASP A 459 -31.26 15.06 -5.06
CA ASP A 459 -31.78 13.83 -5.66
C ASP A 459 -31.65 12.61 -4.75
N LYS A 460 -31.18 12.81 -3.52
CA LYS A 460 -30.89 11.77 -2.53
C LYS A 460 -29.75 10.82 -2.94
N LYS A 461 -28.80 11.26 -3.77
CA LYS A 461 -27.58 10.52 -4.01
C LYS A 461 -26.61 10.70 -2.84
N ILE A 462 -25.90 9.66 -2.50
CA ILE A 462 -24.93 9.64 -1.42
C ILE A 462 -23.70 10.45 -1.85
N LEU A 463 -23.43 11.56 -1.16
CA LEU A 463 -22.24 12.40 -1.39
C LEU A 463 -21.11 12.09 -0.40
N SER A 464 -21.46 11.69 0.82
CA SER A 464 -20.51 11.27 1.85
C SER A 464 -21.20 10.31 2.83
N LYS A 465 -20.41 9.48 3.50
CA LYS A 465 -20.92 8.51 4.48
C LYS A 465 -19.87 8.14 5.51
N ARG A 466 -20.33 7.60 6.66
CA ARG A 466 -19.46 7.09 7.74
C ARG A 466 -18.49 8.15 8.27
N ILE A 467 -18.92 9.41 8.24
CA ILE A 467 -18.19 10.56 8.80
C ILE A 467 -18.71 10.88 10.21
N SER A 468 -17.94 11.65 10.97
CA SER A 468 -18.38 12.20 12.25
C SER A 468 -19.11 13.53 12.07
N ALA A 469 -19.86 13.97 13.10
CA ALA A 469 -20.55 15.27 13.04
C ALA A 469 -19.56 16.45 12.97
N GLU A 470 -18.36 16.31 13.55
CA GLU A 470 -17.28 17.30 13.47
C GLU A 470 -16.79 17.54 12.04
N GLN A 471 -16.91 16.53 11.16
CA GLN A 471 -16.48 16.62 9.77
C GLN A 471 -17.54 17.23 8.85
N LEU A 472 -18.79 17.37 9.31
CA LEU A 472 -19.89 17.89 8.48
C LEU A 472 -19.60 19.28 7.90
N PRO A 473 -19.09 20.28 8.66
CA PRO A 473 -18.80 21.60 8.10
C PRO A 473 -17.85 21.52 6.91
N ASP A 474 -16.71 20.86 7.06
CA ASP A 474 -15.68 20.74 6.01
C ASP A 474 -16.22 20.03 4.76
N VAL A 475 -17.03 18.97 4.97
CA VAL A 475 -17.63 18.21 3.87
C VAL A 475 -18.65 19.08 3.13
N LEU A 476 -19.57 19.73 3.85
CA LEU A 476 -20.63 20.54 3.24
C LEU A 476 -20.07 21.79 2.54
N ASP A 477 -19.12 22.50 3.15
CA ASP A 477 -18.50 23.67 2.53
C ASP A 477 -17.80 23.29 1.22
N ARG A 478 -17.07 22.18 1.21
CA ARG A 478 -16.43 21.67 -0.01
C ARG A 478 -17.47 21.31 -1.09
N LEU A 479 -18.57 20.64 -0.73
CA LEU A 479 -19.63 20.29 -1.67
C LEU A 479 -20.31 21.54 -2.24
N MET A 480 -20.66 22.51 -1.40
CA MET A 480 -21.25 23.78 -1.82
C MET A 480 -20.32 24.60 -2.73
N GLU A 481 -19.01 24.61 -2.44
CA GLU A 481 -18.02 25.24 -3.32
C GLU A 481 -17.93 24.53 -4.68
N MET A 482 -18.00 23.21 -4.71
CA MET A 482 -17.99 22.44 -5.97
C MET A 482 -19.23 22.74 -6.81
N ASP A 483 -20.40 22.79 -6.19
CA ASP A 483 -21.66 23.12 -6.86
C ASP A 483 -21.67 24.57 -7.38
N ALA A 484 -21.15 25.52 -6.60
CA ALA A 484 -21.01 26.91 -7.03
C ALA A 484 -20.10 27.03 -8.27
N ARG A 485 -18.96 26.35 -8.26
CA ARG A 485 -18.04 26.31 -9.41
C ARG A 485 -18.65 25.62 -10.64
N ALA A 486 -19.45 24.57 -10.45
CA ALA A 486 -20.16 23.91 -11.53
C ALA A 486 -21.25 24.81 -12.15
N ALA A 487 -21.90 25.64 -11.35
CA ALA A 487 -22.91 26.61 -11.80
C ALA A 487 -22.30 27.80 -12.56
N GLU A 488 -21.05 28.20 -12.27
CA GLU A 488 -20.34 29.29 -12.96
C GLU A 488 -19.89 28.95 -14.39
N GLY A 489 -19.86 27.67 -14.79
CA GLY A 489 -19.53 27.21 -16.14
C GLY A 489 -18.05 27.40 -16.55
N PRO A 490 -17.60 26.81 -17.69
CA PRO A 490 -16.20 26.91 -18.13
C PRO A 490 -15.80 28.28 -18.74
N GLY A 491 -16.67 29.28 -18.76
CA GLY A 491 -16.56 30.48 -19.57
C GLY A 491 -15.89 31.72 -18.92
N GLU A 492 -15.58 31.75 -17.63
CA GLU A 492 -15.07 32.97 -16.95
C GLU A 492 -13.61 32.91 -16.47
N ARG A 493 -12.79 31.99 -17.00
CA ARG A 493 -11.38 31.83 -16.56
C ARG A 493 -10.34 32.66 -17.31
N GLU A 494 -10.73 33.57 -18.19
CA GLU A 494 -9.79 34.46 -18.94
C GLU A 494 -9.76 35.89 -18.39
N GLY A 495 -9.68 36.10 -17.09
CA GLY A 495 -9.65 37.48 -16.61
C GLY A 495 -9.27 37.68 -15.13
N ARG A 496 -8.26 36.94 -14.64
CA ARG A 496 -7.59 37.36 -13.37
C ARG A 496 -6.15 36.92 -13.31
#